data_1ebddf5229e40ab3f56436333c9d8da0
#
_entry.id   1ebddf5229e40ab3f56436333c9d8da0
#
_cell.length_a   1.000
_cell.length_b   1.000
_cell.length_c   1.000
_cell.angle_alpha   90.00
_cell.angle_beta   90.00
_cell.angle_gamma   90.00
#
_symmetry.space_group_name_H-M   'P 1'
#
loop_
_entity.id
_entity.type
_entity.pdbx_description
1 polymer ?
#
loop_
_entity_poly.entity_id
_entity_poly.type
_entity_poly.pdbx_seq_one_letter_code
_entity_poly.pdbx_strand_id
1 'polypeptide(L)'
;MDYLYEQNEARYRRLQTAGKAVDYAGRSFEGFDLRPFLEAVLPRMTFSGERPRAFEYGTGTGPGACFLAARGFVVDAVDISPTAIALARHFAEERRLTVSFAVCDIRRMPLPGSRYDLAVDNFCLQHLVGDGERRRALAMARSLLKPGGYFVVGTVPYRVGRDFGADRFDPSTGIIYQRLAADPGACETAVRIGAEWFVPWRRLVLSPELLRADLERAGFRVTHQDGARCLCVPTDAPPVDSSVAGPTAAAP
;
A
#
# COMPACT_ATOMS: atom_id res chain seq x y z
N MET A 1 -20.65 2.10 6.32
CA MET A 1 -19.71 3.25 6.27
C MET A 1 -18.30 2.68 6.19
N ASP A 2 -17.50 3.07 5.18
CA ASP A 2 -16.10 2.63 5.05
C ASP A 2 -15.21 3.54 5.90
N TYR A 3 -14.97 3.16 7.15
CA TYR A 3 -14.21 3.94 8.12
C TYR A 3 -12.79 4.28 7.61
N LEU A 4 -12.14 3.34 6.92
CA LEU A 4 -10.80 3.55 6.39
C LEU A 4 -10.78 4.66 5.34
N TYR A 5 -11.76 4.67 4.43
CA TYR A 5 -11.92 5.74 3.45
C TYR A 5 -12.10 7.10 4.13
N GLU A 6 -13.02 7.20 5.09
CA GLU A 6 -13.32 8.46 5.77
C GLU A 6 -12.12 9.04 6.54
N GLN A 7 -11.35 8.18 7.22
CA GLN A 7 -10.16 8.62 7.94
C GLN A 7 -9.07 9.11 6.99
N ASN A 8 -8.83 8.43 5.87
CA ASN A 8 -7.87 8.88 4.88
C ASN A 8 -8.32 10.17 4.21
N GLU A 9 -9.59 10.27 3.81
CA GLU A 9 -10.14 11.48 3.20
C GLU A 9 -10.05 12.67 4.17
N ALA A 10 -10.42 12.51 5.44
CA ALA A 10 -10.29 13.55 6.47
C ALA A 10 -8.83 13.99 6.68
N ARG A 11 -7.89 13.06 6.61
CA ARG A 11 -6.44 13.36 6.68
C ARG A 11 -6.01 14.24 5.52
N TYR A 12 -6.37 13.90 4.29
CA TYR A 12 -5.98 14.67 3.11
C TYR A 12 -6.66 16.03 3.06
N ARG A 13 -7.90 16.17 3.54
CA ARG A 13 -8.56 17.47 3.71
C ARG A 13 -7.81 18.38 4.68
N ARG A 14 -7.30 17.85 5.80
CA ARG A 14 -6.45 18.62 6.72
C ARG A 14 -5.16 19.08 6.06
N LEU A 15 -4.51 18.24 5.26
CA LEU A 15 -3.32 18.62 4.48
C LEU A 15 -3.63 19.74 3.49
N GLN A 16 -4.73 19.61 2.76
CA GLN A 16 -5.17 20.62 1.79
C GLN A 16 -5.44 21.97 2.48
N THR A 17 -6.16 21.97 3.59
CA THR A 17 -6.44 23.19 4.36
C THR A 17 -5.15 23.82 4.91
N ALA A 18 -4.17 23.01 5.28
CA ALA A 18 -2.88 23.47 5.80
C ALA A 18 -1.87 23.85 4.70
N GLY A 19 -2.20 23.69 3.42
CA GLY A 19 -1.28 23.92 2.30
C GLY A 19 -0.05 23.01 2.32
N LYS A 20 -0.19 21.78 2.83
CA LYS A 20 0.92 20.84 3.04
C LYS A 20 0.82 19.62 2.13
N ALA A 21 1.96 19.16 1.64
CA ALA A 21 2.06 17.91 0.88
C ALA A 21 2.12 16.67 1.77
N VAL A 22 2.63 16.79 2.99
CA VAL A 22 2.83 15.71 3.95
C VAL A 22 2.49 16.17 5.37
N ASP A 23 2.04 15.26 6.22
CA ASP A 23 1.61 15.54 7.60
C ASP A 23 2.66 15.15 8.66
N TYR A 24 3.79 14.62 8.27
CA TYR A 24 4.86 14.23 9.19
C TYR A 24 5.89 15.35 9.34
N ALA A 25 6.19 15.70 10.60
CA ALA A 25 7.24 16.67 10.90
C ALA A 25 8.61 16.23 10.32
N GLY A 26 9.32 17.15 9.68
CA GLY A 26 10.63 16.89 9.08
C GLY A 26 10.60 16.11 7.75
N ARG A 27 9.42 15.85 7.18
CA ARG A 27 9.27 15.23 5.84
C ARG A 27 8.96 16.28 4.79
N SER A 28 9.50 16.08 3.60
CA SER A 28 9.16 16.85 2.40
C SER A 28 8.46 15.96 1.38
N PHE A 29 7.87 16.56 0.36
CA PHE A 29 7.30 15.83 -0.77
C PHE A 29 8.35 14.93 -1.43
N GLU A 30 9.55 15.42 -1.62
CA GLU A 30 10.68 14.71 -2.21
C GLU A 30 11.29 13.67 -1.27
N GLY A 31 11.12 13.82 0.06
CA GLY A 31 11.66 12.95 1.10
C GLY A 31 10.73 11.83 1.54
N PHE A 32 9.89 11.28 0.66
CA PHE A 32 8.95 10.20 0.98
C PHE A 32 9.66 8.88 1.34
N ASP A 33 9.00 8.07 2.17
CA ASP A 33 9.61 6.92 2.86
C ASP A 33 10.17 5.83 1.95
N LEU A 34 9.58 5.62 0.77
CA LEU A 34 10.03 4.59 -0.17
C LEU A 34 11.17 5.07 -1.07
N ARG A 35 11.43 6.37 -1.15
CA ARG A 35 12.40 6.95 -2.08
C ARG A 35 13.80 6.33 -1.98
N PRO A 36 14.42 6.20 -0.78
CA PRO A 36 15.77 5.62 -0.70
C PRO A 36 15.83 4.19 -1.24
N PHE A 37 14.77 3.41 -1.01
CA PHE A 37 14.69 2.06 -1.53
C PHE A 37 14.51 2.04 -3.05
N LEU A 38 13.65 2.88 -3.61
CA LEU A 38 13.48 3.02 -5.06
C LEU A 38 14.80 3.44 -5.72
N GLU A 39 15.52 4.40 -5.17
CA GLU A 39 16.83 4.84 -5.67
C GLU A 39 17.87 3.69 -5.68
N ALA A 40 17.82 2.81 -4.68
CA ALA A 40 18.72 1.67 -4.58
C ALA A 40 18.36 0.52 -5.55
N VAL A 41 17.06 0.33 -5.86
CA VAL A 41 16.63 -0.84 -6.65
C VAL A 41 16.37 -0.52 -8.13
N LEU A 42 16.02 0.71 -8.51
CA LEU A 42 15.79 1.08 -9.91
C LEU A 42 16.99 0.77 -10.83
N PRO A 43 18.27 1.01 -10.43
CA PRO A 43 19.42 0.63 -11.25
C PRO A 43 19.60 -0.88 -11.47
N ARG A 44 18.89 -1.72 -10.70
CA ARG A 44 18.93 -3.18 -10.82
C ARG A 44 17.86 -3.73 -11.76
N MET A 45 17.01 -2.87 -12.30
CA MET A 45 15.92 -3.23 -13.19
C MET A 45 16.32 -2.97 -14.63
N THR A 46 15.86 -3.83 -15.53
CA THR A 46 16.01 -3.63 -16.96
C THR A 46 14.61 -3.49 -17.57
N PHE A 47 14.40 -2.44 -18.31
CA PHE A 47 13.14 -2.17 -18.99
C PHE A 47 13.29 -2.27 -20.49
N SER A 48 12.34 -2.92 -21.16
CA SER A 48 12.27 -2.95 -22.60
C SER A 48 11.61 -1.67 -23.13
N GLY A 49 12.36 -0.83 -23.85
CA GLY A 49 11.87 0.41 -24.45
C GLY A 49 12.32 1.67 -23.72
N GLU A 50 12.24 2.79 -24.45
CA GLU A 50 12.75 4.09 -23.98
C GLU A 50 11.90 4.75 -22.90
N ARG A 51 10.61 4.39 -22.80
CA ARG A 51 9.64 4.97 -21.86
C ARG A 51 8.88 3.87 -21.11
N PRO A 52 9.45 3.30 -20.05
CA PRO A 52 8.81 2.26 -19.28
C PRO A 52 7.55 2.80 -18.59
N ARG A 53 6.54 1.93 -18.44
CA ARG A 53 5.27 2.29 -17.78
C ARG A 53 5.27 1.84 -16.33
N ALA A 54 4.87 2.74 -15.44
CA ALA A 54 4.70 2.44 -14.02
C ALA A 54 3.26 2.65 -13.56
N PHE A 55 2.84 1.85 -12.59
CA PHE A 55 1.57 2.00 -11.89
C PHE A 55 1.82 2.11 -10.39
N GLU A 56 1.31 3.17 -9.75
CA GLU A 56 1.34 3.32 -8.30
C GLU A 56 -0.08 3.30 -7.74
N TYR A 57 -0.34 2.47 -6.74
CA TYR A 57 -1.60 2.50 -6.02
C TYR A 57 -1.43 2.98 -4.58
N GLY A 58 -2.46 3.64 -4.05
CA GLY A 58 -2.36 4.36 -2.78
C GLY A 58 -1.36 5.51 -2.85
N THR A 59 -1.36 6.24 -3.99
CA THR A 59 -0.35 7.27 -4.29
C THR A 59 -0.38 8.46 -3.33
N GLY A 60 -1.46 8.65 -2.59
CA GLY A 60 -1.64 9.78 -1.69
C GLY A 60 -1.51 11.11 -2.44
N THR A 61 -0.64 11.99 -1.95
CA THR A 61 -0.33 13.28 -2.59
C THR A 61 0.63 13.17 -3.78
N GLY A 62 0.99 11.98 -4.22
CA GLY A 62 1.70 11.71 -5.47
C GLY A 62 3.22 11.76 -5.48
N PRO A 63 3.95 11.73 -4.34
CA PRO A 63 5.41 11.89 -4.37
C PRO A 63 6.12 10.75 -5.09
N GLY A 64 5.66 9.50 -4.94
CA GLY A 64 6.22 8.34 -5.63
C GLY A 64 5.98 8.40 -7.13
N ALA A 65 4.75 8.72 -7.54
CA ALA A 65 4.38 8.89 -8.95
C ALA A 65 5.20 10.00 -9.63
N CYS A 66 5.35 11.16 -8.97
CA CYS A 66 6.16 12.26 -9.45
C CYS A 66 7.67 11.89 -9.55
N PHE A 67 8.18 11.15 -8.57
CA PHE A 67 9.55 10.64 -8.58
C PHE A 67 9.84 9.74 -9.78
N LEU A 68 8.90 8.86 -10.14
CA LEU A 68 9.02 7.98 -11.30
C LEU A 68 8.87 8.75 -12.61
N ALA A 69 7.90 9.69 -12.70
CA ALA A 69 7.71 10.53 -13.88
C ALA A 69 8.95 11.39 -14.18
N ALA A 70 9.60 11.95 -13.15
CA ALA A 70 10.84 12.69 -13.29
C ALA A 70 12.03 11.85 -13.81
N ARG A 71 11.89 10.51 -13.76
CA ARG A 71 12.87 9.54 -14.28
C ARG A 71 12.48 8.94 -15.64
N GLY A 72 11.50 9.54 -16.30
CA GLY A 72 11.11 9.16 -17.67
C GLY A 72 10.05 8.07 -17.76
N PHE A 73 9.49 7.60 -16.66
CA PHE A 73 8.37 6.67 -16.70
C PHE A 73 7.09 7.35 -17.19
N VAL A 74 6.27 6.62 -17.94
CA VAL A 74 4.86 6.95 -18.13
C VAL A 74 4.10 6.38 -16.94
N VAL A 75 3.54 7.27 -16.10
CA VAL A 75 2.98 6.89 -14.81
C VAL A 75 1.47 7.04 -14.79
N ASP A 76 0.78 5.95 -14.41
CA ASP A 76 -0.60 5.96 -13.98
C ASP A 76 -0.62 5.73 -12.45
N ALA A 77 -1.37 6.55 -11.70
CA ALA A 77 -1.40 6.47 -10.25
C ALA A 77 -2.81 6.65 -9.69
N VAL A 78 -3.15 5.87 -8.67
CA VAL A 78 -4.50 5.88 -8.10
C VAL A 78 -4.48 5.99 -6.58
N ASP A 79 -5.53 6.63 -6.04
CA ASP A 79 -5.84 6.63 -4.62
C ASP A 79 -7.36 6.59 -4.43
N ILE A 80 -7.82 6.08 -3.29
CA ILE A 80 -9.24 6.04 -2.95
C ILE A 80 -9.79 7.43 -2.61
N SER A 81 -8.94 8.35 -2.16
CA SER A 81 -9.29 9.70 -1.71
C SER A 81 -9.31 10.69 -2.87
N PRO A 82 -10.47 11.31 -3.20
CA PRO A 82 -10.54 12.40 -4.17
C PRO A 82 -9.65 13.58 -3.80
N THR A 83 -9.56 13.91 -2.51
CA THR A 83 -8.72 15.02 -2.03
C THR A 83 -7.23 14.71 -2.21
N ALA A 84 -6.79 13.46 -1.96
CA ALA A 84 -5.42 13.04 -2.26
C ALA A 84 -5.08 13.22 -3.74
N ILE A 85 -5.96 12.78 -4.64
CA ILE A 85 -5.78 12.92 -6.08
C ILE A 85 -5.76 14.38 -6.54
N ALA A 86 -6.59 15.26 -5.94
CA ALA A 86 -6.55 16.69 -6.23
C ALA A 86 -5.19 17.30 -5.84
N LEU A 87 -4.67 16.96 -4.66
CA LEU A 87 -3.34 17.36 -4.19
C LEU A 87 -2.22 16.80 -5.09
N ALA A 88 -2.32 15.52 -5.48
CA ALA A 88 -1.33 14.88 -6.34
C ALA A 88 -1.21 15.57 -7.71
N ARG A 89 -2.34 15.93 -8.31
CA ARG A 89 -2.38 16.72 -9.56
C ARG A 89 -1.72 18.09 -9.39
N HIS A 90 -2.07 18.80 -8.33
CA HIS A 90 -1.49 20.11 -8.01
C HIS A 90 0.04 20.02 -7.85
N PHE A 91 0.56 19.08 -7.07
CA PHE A 91 2.00 18.92 -6.88
C PHE A 91 2.76 18.43 -8.11
N ALA A 92 2.13 17.65 -8.97
CA ALA A 92 2.72 17.26 -10.27
C ALA A 92 2.78 18.47 -11.22
N GLU A 93 1.72 19.29 -11.28
CA GLU A 93 1.68 20.51 -12.09
C GLU A 93 2.74 21.52 -11.67
N GLU A 94 2.88 21.81 -10.38
CA GLU A 94 3.96 22.67 -9.84
C GLU A 94 5.35 22.22 -10.29
N ARG A 95 5.55 20.91 -10.48
CA ARG A 95 6.82 20.29 -10.91
C ARG A 95 6.93 20.09 -12.41
N ARG A 96 5.91 20.51 -13.17
CA ARG A 96 5.82 20.30 -14.62
C ARG A 96 5.97 18.82 -15.02
N LEU A 97 5.41 17.92 -14.22
CA LEU A 97 5.43 16.48 -14.46
C LEU A 97 4.08 16.00 -14.98
N THR A 98 4.11 15.10 -15.96
CA THR A 98 2.91 14.48 -16.50
C THR A 98 2.71 13.12 -15.84
N VAL A 99 1.62 13.00 -15.07
CA VAL A 99 1.16 11.77 -14.40
C VAL A 99 -0.34 11.64 -14.59
N SER A 100 -0.81 10.45 -14.92
CA SER A 100 -2.24 10.13 -15.02
C SER A 100 -2.77 9.74 -13.63
N PHE A 101 -3.49 10.63 -12.98
CA PHE A 101 -4.07 10.39 -11.65
C PHE A 101 -5.57 10.08 -11.73
N ALA A 102 -6.02 9.03 -11.03
CA ALA A 102 -7.43 8.69 -10.94
C ALA A 102 -7.86 8.30 -9.52
N VAL A 103 -9.12 8.63 -9.17
CA VAL A 103 -9.74 8.13 -7.94
C VAL A 103 -10.15 6.68 -8.18
N CYS A 104 -9.62 5.76 -7.38
CA CYS A 104 -9.92 4.34 -7.53
C CYS A 104 -9.71 3.58 -6.21
N ASP A 105 -10.70 2.77 -5.84
CA ASP A 105 -10.55 1.79 -4.76
C ASP A 105 -9.95 0.50 -5.33
N ILE A 106 -8.70 0.23 -5.02
CA ILE A 106 -7.98 -0.96 -5.52
C ILE A 106 -8.60 -2.28 -5.06
N ARG A 107 -9.37 -2.28 -3.97
CA ARG A 107 -10.09 -3.47 -3.48
C ARG A 107 -11.20 -3.90 -4.46
N ARG A 108 -11.69 -2.95 -5.28
CA ARG A 108 -12.78 -3.14 -6.25
C ARG A 108 -12.31 -3.01 -7.70
N MET A 109 -11.06 -2.64 -7.92
CA MET A 109 -10.50 -2.52 -9.26
C MET A 109 -10.56 -3.89 -9.97
N PRO A 110 -11.07 -3.95 -11.22
CA PRO A 110 -10.98 -5.16 -12.02
C PRO A 110 -9.50 -5.53 -12.22
N LEU A 111 -9.18 -6.82 -12.30
CA LEU A 111 -7.82 -7.25 -12.60
C LEU A 111 -7.48 -6.80 -14.03
N PRO A 112 -6.61 -5.80 -14.21
CA PRO A 112 -6.22 -5.35 -15.55
C PRO A 112 -5.27 -6.39 -16.17
N GLY A 113 -5.27 -6.44 -17.50
CA GLY A 113 -4.23 -7.19 -18.19
C GLY A 113 -2.85 -6.54 -18.02
N SER A 114 -1.78 -7.30 -18.26
CA SER A 114 -0.39 -6.86 -18.11
C SER A 114 -0.06 -5.66 -19.01
N ARG A 115 0.23 -4.51 -18.42
CA ARG A 115 0.46 -3.24 -19.11
C ARG A 115 1.70 -2.48 -18.63
N TYR A 116 2.21 -2.82 -17.43
CA TYR A 116 3.21 -2.03 -16.75
C TYR A 116 4.52 -2.81 -16.60
N ASP A 117 5.60 -2.07 -16.69
CA ASP A 117 6.95 -2.57 -16.45
C ASP A 117 7.30 -2.53 -14.96
N LEU A 118 6.63 -1.64 -14.21
CA LEU A 118 6.79 -1.48 -12.78
C LEU A 118 5.44 -1.23 -12.11
N ALA A 119 5.15 -1.96 -11.03
CA ALA A 119 4.09 -1.62 -10.09
C ALA A 119 4.70 -1.20 -8.75
N VAL A 120 4.09 -0.22 -8.07
CA VAL A 120 4.60 0.31 -6.79
C VAL A 120 3.48 0.38 -5.78
N ASP A 121 3.76 -0.16 -4.58
CA ASP A 121 3.02 0.07 -3.35
C ASP A 121 3.86 0.96 -2.43
N ASN A 122 3.48 2.21 -2.30
CA ASN A 122 4.15 3.17 -1.44
C ASN A 122 3.41 3.29 -0.11
N PHE A 123 3.52 2.26 0.75
CA PHE A 123 2.87 2.19 2.05
C PHE A 123 1.33 2.15 2.03
N CYS A 124 0.74 1.60 0.96
CA CYS A 124 -0.71 1.36 0.89
C CYS A 124 -1.11 0.04 1.57
N LEU A 125 -0.32 -1.03 1.40
CA LEU A 125 -0.63 -2.38 1.88
C LEU A 125 -0.93 -2.45 3.39
N GLN A 126 -0.34 -1.57 4.19
CA GLN A 126 -0.61 -1.48 5.63
C GLN A 126 -2.05 -1.07 5.98
N HIS A 127 -2.75 -0.41 5.06
CA HIS A 127 -4.13 0.02 5.24
C HIS A 127 -5.15 -1.05 4.84
N LEU A 128 -4.70 -2.09 4.16
CA LEU A 128 -5.49 -3.27 3.85
C LEU A 128 -5.33 -4.27 4.99
N VAL A 129 -6.21 -4.19 5.99
CA VAL A 129 -6.09 -4.99 7.22
C VAL A 129 -6.57 -6.42 7.06
N GLY A 130 -7.60 -6.66 6.24
CA GLY A 130 -8.16 -7.98 5.97
C GLY A 130 -7.27 -8.83 5.06
N ASP A 131 -7.15 -10.14 5.35
CA ASP A 131 -6.36 -11.05 4.51
C ASP A 131 -6.88 -11.11 3.08
N GLY A 132 -8.20 -11.07 2.88
CA GLY A 132 -8.82 -11.07 1.56
C GLY A 132 -8.46 -9.82 0.75
N GLU A 133 -8.50 -8.64 1.37
CA GLU A 133 -8.12 -7.38 0.74
C GLU A 133 -6.64 -7.37 0.33
N ARG A 134 -5.76 -7.83 1.22
CA ARG A 134 -4.31 -7.94 0.96
C ARG A 134 -4.03 -8.88 -0.21
N ARG A 135 -4.61 -10.10 -0.18
CA ARG A 135 -4.46 -11.06 -1.29
C ARG A 135 -4.94 -10.48 -2.62
N ARG A 136 -6.10 -9.80 -2.61
CA ARG A 136 -6.63 -9.17 -3.82
C ARG A 136 -5.72 -8.06 -4.33
N ALA A 137 -5.18 -7.20 -3.47
CA ALA A 137 -4.26 -6.12 -3.87
C ALA A 137 -2.96 -6.68 -4.45
N LEU A 138 -2.39 -7.72 -3.86
CA LEU A 138 -1.20 -8.39 -4.37
C LEU A 138 -1.47 -9.11 -5.70
N ALA A 139 -2.62 -9.76 -5.85
CA ALA A 139 -3.04 -10.37 -7.11
C ALA A 139 -3.24 -9.31 -8.20
N MET A 140 -3.82 -8.16 -7.85
CA MET A 140 -3.97 -7.02 -8.74
C MET A 140 -2.59 -6.49 -9.17
N ALA A 141 -1.68 -6.25 -8.22
CA ALA A 141 -0.32 -5.81 -8.54
C ALA A 141 0.40 -6.78 -9.50
N ARG A 142 0.22 -8.09 -9.29
CA ARG A 142 0.78 -9.12 -10.19
C ARG A 142 0.15 -9.06 -11.59
N SER A 143 -1.16 -8.90 -11.69
CA SER A 143 -1.88 -8.85 -12.98
C SER A 143 -1.57 -7.62 -13.82
N LEU A 144 -1.12 -6.53 -13.19
CA LEU A 144 -0.69 -5.30 -13.87
C LEU A 144 0.61 -5.48 -14.66
N LEU A 145 1.47 -6.40 -14.20
CA LEU A 145 2.84 -6.51 -14.69
C LEU A 145 2.94 -7.29 -15.99
N LYS A 146 3.73 -6.76 -16.91
CA LYS A 146 4.19 -7.48 -18.08
C LYS A 146 5.10 -8.65 -17.66
N PRO A 147 5.30 -9.66 -18.53
CA PRO A 147 6.38 -10.62 -18.35
C PRO A 147 7.71 -9.86 -18.15
N GLY A 148 8.47 -10.22 -17.11
CA GLY A 148 9.71 -9.55 -16.75
C GLY A 148 9.54 -8.20 -16.04
N GLY A 149 8.31 -7.78 -15.72
CA GLY A 149 8.05 -6.58 -14.95
C GLY A 149 8.41 -6.71 -13.46
N TYR A 150 8.42 -5.60 -12.75
CA TYR A 150 8.86 -5.51 -11.35
C TYR A 150 7.75 -5.00 -10.44
N PHE A 151 7.71 -5.50 -9.22
CA PHE A 151 6.88 -4.97 -8.14
C PHE A 151 7.75 -4.46 -7.00
N VAL A 152 7.59 -3.21 -6.64
CA VAL A 152 8.20 -2.62 -5.44
C VAL A 152 7.12 -2.37 -4.40
N VAL A 153 7.31 -2.90 -3.22
CA VAL A 153 6.40 -2.71 -2.10
C VAL A 153 7.14 -2.20 -0.87
N GLY A 154 6.58 -1.19 -0.23
CA GLY A 154 7.01 -0.70 1.07
C GLY A 154 5.84 -0.69 2.06
N THR A 155 6.07 -1.19 3.28
CA THR A 155 5.06 -1.19 4.34
C THR A 155 5.71 -0.92 5.70
N VAL A 156 4.91 -0.78 6.75
CA VAL A 156 5.43 -0.45 8.08
C VAL A 156 5.74 -1.70 8.88
N PRO A 157 7.01 -1.87 9.34
CA PRO A 157 7.36 -2.97 10.23
C PRO A 157 6.87 -2.71 11.66
N TYR A 158 6.55 -3.79 12.36
CA TYR A 158 6.44 -3.76 13.82
C TYR A 158 7.82 -3.50 14.43
N ARG A 159 7.83 -2.72 15.51
CA ARG A 159 9.03 -2.49 16.33
C ARG A 159 8.71 -2.82 17.77
N VAL A 160 9.53 -3.67 18.39
CA VAL A 160 9.42 -4.00 19.81
C VAL A 160 9.48 -2.73 20.65
N GLY A 161 8.61 -2.62 21.64
CA GLY A 161 8.55 -1.44 22.51
C GLY A 161 7.81 -0.24 21.90
N ARG A 162 7.18 -0.39 20.72
CA ARG A 162 6.34 0.67 20.17
C ARG A 162 5.14 0.93 21.08
N ASP A 163 4.99 2.18 21.49
CA ASP A 163 3.79 2.65 22.18
C ASP A 163 2.65 2.87 21.19
N PHE A 164 1.49 2.32 21.48
CA PHE A 164 0.27 2.48 20.71
C PHE A 164 -0.72 3.45 21.38
N GLY A 165 -0.37 4.01 22.54
CA GLY A 165 -1.23 4.94 23.29
C GLY A 165 -2.57 4.30 23.67
N ALA A 166 -3.67 4.93 23.24
CA ALA A 166 -5.04 4.44 23.48
C ALA A 166 -5.48 3.33 22.52
N ASP A 167 -4.73 3.08 21.44
CA ASP A 167 -5.04 2.03 20.46
C ASP A 167 -4.68 0.65 21.00
N ARG A 168 -5.26 -0.39 20.40
CA ARG A 168 -4.93 -1.79 20.72
C ARG A 168 -4.12 -2.40 19.60
N PHE A 169 -3.08 -3.14 19.97
CA PHE A 169 -2.27 -3.89 19.01
C PHE A 169 -2.44 -5.39 19.25
N ASP A 170 -2.72 -6.11 18.18
CA ASP A 170 -2.76 -7.57 18.18
C ASP A 170 -1.43 -8.12 17.66
N PRO A 171 -0.59 -8.69 18.53
CA PRO A 171 0.71 -9.21 18.13
C PRO A 171 0.64 -10.49 17.28
N SER A 172 -0.50 -11.17 17.22
CA SER A 172 -0.68 -12.36 16.40
C SER A 172 -0.95 -12.05 14.94
N THR A 173 -1.63 -10.93 14.67
CA THR A 173 -2.02 -10.50 13.32
C THR A 173 -1.26 -9.27 12.82
N GLY A 174 -0.66 -8.51 13.73
CA GLY A 174 -0.05 -7.21 13.44
C GLY A 174 -1.06 -6.07 13.30
N ILE A 175 -2.34 -6.30 13.59
CA ILE A 175 -3.40 -5.30 13.40
C ILE A 175 -3.39 -4.30 14.56
N ILE A 176 -3.44 -3.02 14.22
CA ILE A 176 -3.71 -1.93 15.16
C ILE A 176 -5.19 -1.62 15.08
N TYR A 177 -5.86 -1.66 16.21
CA TYR A 177 -7.24 -1.27 16.39
C TYR A 177 -7.27 0.14 16.99
N GLN A 178 -7.70 1.11 16.21
CA GLN A 178 -7.82 2.49 16.66
C GLN A 178 -9.03 2.63 17.59
N ARG A 179 -8.81 3.24 18.76
CA ARG A 179 -9.88 3.56 19.70
C ARG A 179 -10.79 4.65 19.13
N LEU A 180 -12.10 4.44 19.24
CA LEU A 180 -13.12 5.42 18.87
C LEU A 180 -13.56 6.22 20.09
N ALA A 181 -13.83 7.50 19.87
CA ALA A 181 -14.30 8.40 20.94
C ALA A 181 -15.76 8.15 21.34
N ALA A 182 -16.56 7.53 20.47
CA ALA A 182 -17.98 7.27 20.66
C ALA A 182 -18.40 5.99 19.94
N ASP A 183 -19.65 5.58 20.13
CA ASP A 183 -20.27 4.47 19.41
C ASP A 183 -20.24 4.75 17.90
N PRO A 184 -19.67 3.85 17.09
CA PRO A 184 -19.54 4.02 15.64
C PRO A 184 -20.84 3.78 14.85
N GLY A 185 -21.95 3.46 15.51
CA GLY A 185 -23.22 3.18 14.86
C GLY A 185 -23.12 2.03 13.85
N ALA A 186 -23.42 2.31 12.59
CA ALA A 186 -23.45 1.30 11.50
C ALA A 186 -22.06 0.96 10.90
N CYS A 187 -20.96 1.14 11.64
CA CYS A 187 -19.63 0.74 11.16
C CYS A 187 -19.45 -0.78 11.29
N GLU A 188 -19.51 -1.51 10.17
CA GLU A 188 -19.45 -2.98 10.13
C GLU A 188 -18.13 -3.57 10.64
N THR A 189 -17.04 -2.81 10.56
CA THR A 189 -15.71 -3.25 10.99
C THR A 189 -15.39 -2.90 12.44
N ALA A 190 -16.28 -2.17 13.12
CA ALA A 190 -16.06 -1.82 14.50
C ALA A 190 -16.20 -3.04 15.42
N VAL A 191 -15.32 -3.12 16.40
CA VAL A 191 -15.32 -4.16 17.42
C VAL A 191 -15.40 -3.54 18.80
N ARG A 192 -16.14 -4.18 19.71
CA ARG A 192 -16.21 -3.76 21.11
C ARG A 192 -15.25 -4.59 21.95
N ILE A 193 -14.35 -3.92 22.66
CA ILE A 193 -13.40 -4.56 23.59
C ILE A 193 -13.62 -3.94 24.98
N GLY A 194 -14.25 -4.70 25.86
CA GLY A 194 -14.72 -4.19 27.14
C GLY A 194 -15.83 -3.16 26.96
N ALA A 195 -15.65 -1.95 27.49
CA ALA A 195 -16.59 -0.82 27.37
C ALA A 195 -16.30 0.11 26.19
N GLU A 196 -15.24 -0.15 25.43
CA GLU A 196 -14.74 0.78 24.42
C GLU A 196 -14.92 0.21 23.01
N TRP A 197 -15.04 1.10 22.03
CA TRP A 197 -15.15 0.77 20.62
C TRP A 197 -13.82 0.99 19.90
N PHE A 198 -13.49 0.07 18.98
CA PHE A 198 -12.29 0.09 18.16
C PHE A 198 -12.62 -0.26 16.72
N VAL A 199 -11.76 0.22 15.80
CA VAL A 199 -11.79 -0.21 14.38
C VAL A 199 -10.41 -0.66 13.94
N PRO A 200 -10.29 -1.69 13.11
CA PRO A 200 -9.01 -2.07 12.52
C PRO A 200 -8.55 -0.93 11.61
N TRP A 201 -7.35 -0.42 11.90
CA TRP A 201 -6.83 0.81 11.28
C TRP A 201 -5.64 0.55 10.35
N ARG A 202 -4.69 -0.24 10.83
CA ARG A 202 -3.46 -0.58 10.09
C ARG A 202 -3.03 -1.98 10.45
N ARG A 203 -2.27 -2.61 9.54
CA ARG A 203 -1.61 -3.87 9.80
C ARG A 203 -0.11 -3.72 9.59
N LEU A 204 0.66 -3.88 10.66
CA LEU A 204 2.11 -3.87 10.66
C LEU A 204 2.64 -5.22 10.18
N VAL A 205 3.78 -5.20 9.53
CA VAL A 205 4.52 -6.43 9.22
C VAL A 205 5.29 -6.85 10.45
N LEU A 206 5.00 -8.04 10.98
CA LEU A 206 5.59 -8.55 12.21
C LEU A 206 7.06 -8.92 12.03
N SER A 207 7.43 -9.44 10.86
CA SER A 207 8.83 -9.68 10.49
C SER A 207 9.03 -9.57 8.97
N PRO A 208 10.27 -9.33 8.50
CA PRO A 208 10.60 -9.35 7.07
C PRO A 208 10.26 -10.68 6.37
N GLU A 209 10.43 -11.80 7.07
CA GLU A 209 10.16 -13.16 6.56
C GLU A 209 8.67 -13.36 6.30
N LEU A 210 7.79 -12.83 7.17
CA LEU A 210 6.35 -12.90 6.97
C LEU A 210 5.90 -12.09 5.76
N LEU A 211 6.48 -10.90 5.53
CA LEU A 211 6.20 -10.13 4.32
C LEU A 211 6.65 -10.90 3.08
N ARG A 212 7.85 -11.49 3.11
CA ARG A 212 8.35 -12.33 2.01
C ARG A 212 7.40 -13.49 1.72
N ALA A 213 6.97 -14.20 2.76
CA ALA A 213 6.03 -15.32 2.60
C ALA A 213 4.68 -14.90 2.03
N ASP A 214 4.16 -13.71 2.40
CA ASP A 214 2.94 -13.15 1.82
C ASP A 214 3.10 -12.87 0.32
N LEU A 215 4.24 -12.29 -0.08
CA LEU A 215 4.55 -11.98 -1.47
C LEU A 215 4.75 -13.27 -2.31
N GLU A 216 5.44 -14.26 -1.77
CA GLU A 216 5.67 -15.54 -2.44
C GLU A 216 4.35 -16.32 -2.63
N ARG A 217 3.46 -16.32 -1.64
CA ARG A 217 2.10 -16.87 -1.78
C ARG A 217 1.26 -16.15 -2.84
N ALA A 218 1.50 -14.87 -3.03
CA ALA A 218 0.85 -14.08 -4.08
C ALA A 218 1.45 -14.29 -5.48
N GLY A 219 2.44 -15.19 -5.62
CA GLY A 219 3.07 -15.52 -6.91
C GLY A 219 4.18 -14.55 -7.30
N PHE A 220 4.87 -13.99 -6.33
CA PHE A 220 6.09 -13.21 -6.54
C PHE A 220 7.33 -13.95 -6.05
N ARG A 221 8.47 -13.67 -6.64
CA ARG A 221 9.79 -14.00 -6.11
C ARG A 221 10.46 -12.72 -5.64
N VAL A 222 10.81 -12.65 -4.36
CA VAL A 222 11.52 -11.50 -3.78
C VAL A 222 12.99 -11.57 -4.20
N THR A 223 13.46 -10.58 -4.96
CA THR A 223 14.82 -10.50 -5.47
C THR A 223 15.73 -9.62 -4.64
N HIS A 224 15.15 -8.65 -3.91
CA HIS A 224 15.87 -7.83 -2.95
C HIS A 224 14.92 -7.40 -1.83
N GLN A 225 15.43 -7.38 -0.60
CA GLN A 225 14.67 -6.99 0.59
C GLN A 225 15.52 -6.17 1.54
N ASP A 226 14.94 -5.08 2.04
CA ASP A 226 15.47 -4.26 3.12
C ASP A 226 14.34 -4.04 4.15
N GLY A 227 14.36 -4.84 5.20
CA GLY A 227 13.31 -4.85 6.23
C GLY A 227 11.92 -5.11 5.62
N ALA A 228 11.04 -4.12 5.73
CA ALA A 228 9.67 -4.17 5.22
C ALA A 228 9.52 -3.54 3.81
N ARG A 229 10.59 -3.53 3.02
CA ARG A 229 10.62 -3.10 1.61
C ARG A 229 11.15 -4.21 0.75
N CYS A 230 10.45 -4.51 -0.35
CA CYS A 230 10.83 -5.60 -1.24
C CYS A 230 10.80 -5.16 -2.71
N LEU A 231 11.78 -5.65 -3.48
CA LEU A 231 11.75 -5.73 -4.93
C LEU A 231 11.40 -7.16 -5.32
N CYS A 232 10.38 -7.31 -6.15
CA CYS A 232 9.84 -8.59 -6.55
C CYS A 232 9.71 -8.70 -8.06
N VAL A 233 9.71 -9.92 -8.56
CA VAL A 233 9.33 -10.28 -9.93
C VAL A 233 8.20 -11.30 -9.89
N PRO A 234 7.23 -11.26 -10.82
CA PRO A 234 6.21 -12.30 -10.93
C PRO A 234 6.87 -13.67 -11.18
N THR A 235 6.28 -14.72 -10.62
CA THR A 235 6.62 -16.11 -10.98
C THR A 235 5.65 -16.65 -12.02
N ASP A 236 6.07 -17.65 -12.80
CA ASP A 236 5.18 -18.35 -13.75
C ASP A 236 4.15 -19.23 -13.03
N ALA A 237 4.44 -19.60 -11.77
CA ALA A 237 3.52 -20.37 -10.95
C ALA A 237 2.28 -19.52 -10.57
N PRO A 238 1.06 -20.09 -10.66
CA PRO A 238 -0.13 -19.41 -10.15
C PRO A 238 0.00 -19.17 -8.64
N PRO A 239 -0.67 -18.14 -8.09
CA PRO A 239 -0.72 -17.93 -6.65
C PRO A 239 -1.26 -19.17 -5.95
N VAL A 240 -0.67 -19.50 -4.80
CA VAL A 240 -1.18 -20.62 -3.99
C VAL A 240 -2.52 -20.21 -3.38
N ASP A 241 -3.59 -20.87 -3.82
CA ASP A 241 -4.92 -20.66 -3.27
C ASP A 241 -5.01 -21.29 -1.87
N SER A 242 -4.95 -20.45 -0.84
CA SER A 242 -5.05 -20.88 0.56
C SER A 242 -6.49 -21.16 1.01
N SER A 243 -7.49 -21.15 0.11
CA SER A 243 -8.87 -21.50 0.43
C SER A 243 -9.08 -23.00 0.69
N VAL A 244 -8.07 -23.86 0.43
CA VAL A 244 -8.15 -25.32 0.56
C VAL A 244 -7.60 -25.86 1.90
N ALA A 245 -6.98 -25.04 2.73
CA ALA A 245 -6.57 -25.45 4.07
C ALA A 245 -7.71 -25.26 5.07
N GLY A 246 -8.70 -26.13 5.01
CA GLY A 246 -9.66 -26.35 6.10
C GLY A 246 -8.92 -26.85 7.35
N PRO A 247 -9.40 -26.51 8.57
CA PRO A 247 -8.78 -26.99 9.79
C PRO A 247 -8.91 -28.51 9.88
N THR A 248 -7.80 -29.21 9.86
CA THR A 248 -7.75 -30.59 10.37
C THR A 248 -8.04 -30.52 11.87
N ALA A 249 -9.29 -30.77 12.22
CA ALA A 249 -9.69 -31.06 13.58
C ALA A 249 -8.93 -32.29 14.07
N ALA A 250 -8.02 -32.08 14.98
CA ALA A 250 -7.56 -33.16 15.85
C ALA A 250 -8.52 -33.20 17.05
N ALA A 251 -9.30 -34.25 17.15
CA ALA A 251 -9.95 -34.76 18.35
C ALA A 251 -9.29 -36.09 18.71
N PRO A 252 -9.53 -36.61 19.94
CA PRO A 252 -9.84 -36.02 21.25
C PRO A 252 -8.64 -35.96 22.19
#